data_c421a76cea37443876a97c2bfe882714
#
_entry.id   c421a76cea37443876a97c2bfe882714
#
_cell.length_a   1.000
_cell.length_b   1.000
_cell.length_c   1.000
_cell.angle_alpha   90.00
_cell.angle_beta   90.00
_cell.angle_gamma   90.00
#
_symmetry.space_group_name_H-M   'P 1'
#
loop_
_entity.id
_entity.type
_entity.pdbx_description
1 polymer ?
#
loop_
_entity_poly.entity_id
_entity_poly.type
_entity_poly.pdbx_seq_one_letter_code
_entity_poly.pdbx_strand_id
1 'polypeptide(L)'
;MSGLLIAAGVLLILAGITDVFFTVLHPDGFGVLSSRLYGGLFKAVRLLTRPLPKRLRSLGLSMAAPLMVPVTITAWIVLVLVGYALVYYAGMNTRTFNFSNPGLEPSFGEALYVSGTAISTLGFGDVTPATGVYQALAISEALIGFGILTLAISYVVGVYGVLQQLGVTAAGLLHQASDSAEPLSILAPHFPDGEPRGIESQVVAHHSSLVGLYEGLRRYPIVYYYHSRRTYRSLPYTFRMMGGVAGALRWGLPKGHPARQTPWLPALLTGLDMATSFLDERFVSENLEKAPAPVPFETFRSAYDQDEEPEDPWLTRFFEMQRYMYDLVRIEEPPSAGEAYDQYKEWLPFAHRNQAFFEVSARDLGYELKDLNYSPGDRLF
;
A
#
# COMPACT_ATOMS: atom_id res chain seq x y z
N MET A 1 25.77 37.77 4.12
CA MET A 1 24.92 36.94 5.00
C MET A 1 23.46 36.95 4.58
N SER A 2 22.86 38.12 4.33
CA SER A 2 21.43 38.23 3.94
C SER A 2 21.08 37.50 2.63
N GLY A 3 21.93 37.53 1.60
CA GLY A 3 21.67 36.80 0.35
C GLY A 3 21.63 35.28 0.50
N LEU A 4 22.46 34.71 1.38
CA LEU A 4 22.47 33.26 1.67
C LEU A 4 21.20 32.84 2.42
N LEU A 5 20.71 33.66 3.36
CA LEU A 5 19.47 33.41 4.08
C LEU A 5 18.25 33.45 3.17
N ILE A 6 18.21 34.43 2.25
CA ILE A 6 17.13 34.51 1.25
C ILE A 6 17.16 33.27 0.35
N ALA A 7 18.33 32.90 -0.17
CA ALA A 7 18.44 31.71 -1.02
C ALA A 7 18.03 30.42 -0.30
N ALA A 8 18.47 30.24 0.94
CA ALA A 8 18.08 29.09 1.77
C ALA A 8 16.57 29.10 2.04
N GLY A 9 15.98 30.26 2.37
CA GLY A 9 14.54 30.41 2.58
C GLY A 9 13.72 30.04 1.34
N VAL A 10 14.10 30.57 0.18
CA VAL A 10 13.44 30.27 -1.10
C VAL A 10 13.54 28.77 -1.43
N LEU A 11 14.70 28.13 -1.20
CA LEU A 11 14.86 26.70 -1.41
C LEU A 11 13.94 25.86 -0.53
N LEU A 12 13.78 26.23 0.75
CA LEU A 12 12.86 25.54 1.66
C LEU A 12 11.41 25.70 1.24
N ILE A 13 10.99 26.91 0.85
CA ILE A 13 9.63 27.17 0.34
C ILE A 13 9.37 26.32 -0.91
N LEU A 14 10.28 26.35 -1.87
CA LEU A 14 10.14 25.57 -3.09
C LEU A 14 10.13 24.06 -2.82
N ALA A 15 10.98 23.57 -1.90
CA ALA A 15 10.99 22.16 -1.50
C ALA A 15 9.65 21.75 -0.89
N GLY A 16 9.09 22.56 0.01
CA GLY A 16 7.77 22.29 0.61
C GLY A 16 6.65 22.26 -0.43
N ILE A 17 6.54 23.29 -1.27
CA ILE A 17 5.52 23.39 -2.32
C ILE A 17 5.65 22.25 -3.34
N THR A 18 6.87 21.94 -3.75
CA THR A 18 7.14 20.88 -4.72
C THR A 18 6.74 19.51 -4.14
N ASP A 19 7.06 19.23 -2.87
CA ASP A 19 6.68 17.96 -2.25
C ASP A 19 5.17 17.83 -2.08
N VAL A 20 4.46 18.92 -1.70
CA VAL A 20 2.99 18.96 -1.69
C VAL A 20 2.42 18.64 -3.07
N PHE A 21 2.95 19.32 -4.11
CA PHE A 21 2.48 19.11 -5.49
C PHE A 21 2.64 17.64 -5.92
N PHE A 22 3.83 17.08 -5.75
CA PHE A 22 4.10 15.70 -6.15
C PHE A 22 3.40 14.65 -5.28
N THR A 23 3.12 14.94 -4.01
CA THR A 23 2.41 14.01 -3.12
C THR A 23 0.90 14.02 -3.35
N VAL A 24 0.31 15.20 -3.59
CA VAL A 24 -1.15 15.37 -3.60
C VAL A 24 -1.72 15.46 -5.01
N LEU A 25 -1.08 16.21 -5.91
CA LEU A 25 -1.62 16.53 -7.22
C LEU A 25 -1.08 15.62 -8.33
N HIS A 26 0.15 15.12 -8.19
CA HIS A 26 0.72 14.23 -9.20
C HIS A 26 0.01 12.86 -9.20
N PRO A 27 -0.35 12.30 -10.36
CA PRO A 27 -1.10 11.06 -10.45
C PRO A 27 -0.41 9.85 -9.80
N ASP A 28 0.91 9.84 -9.73
CA ASP A 28 1.69 8.73 -9.15
C ASP A 28 2.08 8.96 -7.67
N GLY A 29 1.62 10.01 -7.02
CA GLY A 29 1.88 10.28 -5.60
C GLY A 29 3.37 10.33 -5.21
N PHE A 30 4.21 11.12 -5.92
CA PHE A 30 5.67 10.98 -5.94
C PHE A 30 6.44 11.96 -5.04
N GLY A 31 5.90 12.37 -3.89
CA GLY A 31 6.62 13.25 -2.97
C GLY A 31 7.92 12.62 -2.45
N VAL A 32 9.05 13.31 -2.64
CA VAL A 32 10.37 12.79 -2.24
C VAL A 32 10.54 12.81 -0.72
N LEU A 33 10.14 13.90 -0.08
CA LEU A 33 10.18 14.03 1.38
C LEU A 33 9.15 13.11 2.03
N SER A 34 7.91 13.15 1.52
CA SER A 34 6.80 12.37 2.05
C SER A 34 7.08 10.87 2.01
N SER A 35 7.62 10.33 0.92
CA SER A 35 7.93 8.90 0.81
C SER A 35 9.05 8.47 1.77
N ARG A 36 10.06 9.32 1.98
CA ARG A 36 11.11 9.06 2.99
C ARG A 36 10.56 9.10 4.42
N LEU A 37 9.66 10.06 4.70
CA LEU A 37 9.00 10.16 5.99
C LEU A 37 8.14 8.92 6.27
N TYR A 38 7.38 8.41 5.29
CA TYR A 38 6.55 7.21 5.46
C TYR A 38 7.41 6.00 5.83
N GLY A 39 8.41 5.67 5.02
CA GLY A 39 9.30 4.55 5.30
C GLY A 39 10.08 4.70 6.60
N GLY A 40 10.60 5.90 6.89
CA GLY A 40 11.34 6.19 8.11
C GLY A 40 10.48 6.08 9.37
N LEU A 41 9.30 6.69 9.36
CA LEU A 41 8.37 6.65 10.49
C LEU A 41 7.86 5.22 10.75
N PHE A 42 7.52 4.48 9.69
CA PHE A 42 7.09 3.09 9.84
C PHE A 42 8.19 2.22 10.46
N LYS A 43 9.42 2.34 9.96
CA LYS A 43 10.57 1.62 10.52
C LYS A 43 10.82 1.99 11.99
N ALA A 44 10.71 3.28 12.35
CA ALA A 44 10.86 3.75 13.72
C ALA A 44 9.77 3.17 14.64
N VAL A 45 8.48 3.24 14.23
CA VAL A 45 7.38 2.66 15.02
C VAL A 45 7.55 1.15 15.15
N ARG A 46 7.91 0.45 14.07
CA ARG A 46 8.17 -0.99 14.09
C ARG A 46 9.29 -1.37 15.06
N LEU A 47 10.39 -0.59 15.09
CA LEU A 47 11.51 -0.82 16.00
C LEU A 47 11.10 -0.58 17.45
N LEU A 48 10.40 0.52 17.74
CA LEU A 48 9.94 0.87 19.08
C LEU A 48 8.89 -0.11 19.62
N THR A 49 8.06 -0.66 18.76
CA THR A 49 7.01 -1.61 19.17
C THR A 49 7.48 -3.06 19.21
N ARG A 50 8.68 -3.37 18.68
CA ARG A 50 9.23 -4.74 18.64
C ARG A 50 9.30 -5.44 20.00
N PRO A 51 9.73 -4.79 21.12
CA PRO A 51 9.82 -5.41 22.42
C PRO A 51 8.47 -5.53 23.15
N LEU A 52 7.38 -4.94 22.59
CA LEU A 52 6.09 -4.91 23.25
C LEU A 52 5.31 -6.22 23.06
N PRO A 53 4.41 -6.56 24.00
CA PRO A 53 3.48 -7.67 23.84
C PRO A 53 2.65 -7.53 22.55
N LYS A 54 2.23 -8.65 21.93
CA LYS A 54 1.53 -8.70 20.63
C LYS A 54 0.40 -7.67 20.50
N ARG A 55 -0.45 -7.53 21.55
CA ARG A 55 -1.57 -6.56 21.53
C ARG A 55 -1.09 -5.11 21.42
N LEU A 56 -0.09 -4.71 22.19
CA LEU A 56 0.46 -3.35 22.17
C LEU A 56 1.26 -3.08 20.89
N ARG A 57 1.98 -4.07 20.40
CA ARG A 57 2.69 -4.02 19.12
C ARG A 57 1.72 -3.79 17.96
N SER A 58 0.65 -4.58 17.85
CA SER A 58 -0.38 -4.41 16.81
C SER A 58 -1.09 -3.06 16.92
N LEU A 59 -1.38 -2.59 18.15
CA LEU A 59 -1.92 -1.24 18.37
C LEU A 59 -0.95 -0.16 17.85
N GLY A 60 0.33 -0.23 18.23
CA GLY A 60 1.34 0.73 17.77
C GLY A 60 1.49 0.76 16.26
N LEU A 61 1.56 -0.43 15.62
CA LEU A 61 1.64 -0.53 14.16
C LEU A 61 0.38 0.02 13.47
N SER A 62 -0.81 -0.21 14.05
CA SER A 62 -2.06 0.32 13.49
C SER A 62 -2.17 1.86 13.56
N MET A 63 -1.41 2.49 14.46
CA MET A 63 -1.33 3.95 14.56
C MET A 63 -0.25 4.57 13.66
N ALA A 64 0.68 3.77 13.13
CA ALA A 64 1.81 4.27 12.36
C ALA A 64 1.37 5.08 11.14
N ALA A 65 0.57 4.49 10.24
CA ALA A 65 0.13 5.16 9.03
C ALA A 65 -0.83 6.34 9.28
N PRO A 66 -1.83 6.26 10.20
CA PRO A 66 -2.60 7.44 10.60
C PRO A 66 -1.74 8.61 11.10
N LEU A 67 -0.63 8.34 11.81
CA LEU A 67 0.29 9.38 12.28
C LEU A 67 1.17 9.97 11.17
N MET A 68 1.42 9.22 10.10
CA MET A 68 2.20 9.74 8.96
C MET A 68 1.55 10.96 8.32
N VAL A 69 0.22 10.99 8.23
CA VAL A 69 -0.52 12.09 7.61
C VAL A 69 -0.27 13.41 8.32
N PRO A 70 -0.57 13.57 9.63
CA PRO A 70 -0.32 14.84 10.31
C PRO A 70 1.17 15.20 10.37
N VAL A 71 2.07 14.21 10.49
CA VAL A 71 3.53 14.46 10.46
C VAL A 71 3.96 15.05 9.12
N THR A 72 3.45 14.53 8.01
CA THR A 72 3.78 15.03 6.67
C THR A 72 3.24 16.44 6.45
N ILE A 73 1.98 16.70 6.84
CA ILE A 73 1.37 18.04 6.76
C ILE A 73 2.18 19.04 7.61
N THR A 74 2.55 18.65 8.83
CA THR A 74 3.39 19.48 9.72
C THR A 74 4.75 19.75 9.08
N ALA A 75 5.37 18.75 8.46
CA ALA A 75 6.65 18.93 7.79
C ALA A 75 6.56 19.93 6.63
N TRP A 76 5.50 19.89 5.81
CA TRP A 76 5.27 20.89 4.77
C TRP A 76 5.09 22.29 5.33
N ILE A 77 4.25 22.44 6.36
CA ILE A 77 4.02 23.72 7.04
C ILE A 77 5.32 24.27 7.61
N VAL A 78 6.11 23.44 8.30
CA VAL A 78 7.41 23.86 8.89
C VAL A 78 8.42 24.29 7.82
N LEU A 79 8.50 23.57 6.69
CA LEU A 79 9.39 23.95 5.59
C LEU A 79 9.04 25.35 5.04
N VAL A 80 7.76 25.59 4.77
CA VAL A 80 7.30 26.87 4.24
C VAL A 80 7.48 27.97 5.29
N LEU A 81 7.05 27.73 6.52
CA LEU A 81 7.16 28.67 7.63
C LEU A 81 8.62 29.10 7.89
N VAL A 82 9.53 28.11 8.05
CA VAL A 82 10.95 28.42 8.25
C VAL A 82 11.57 29.10 7.02
N GLY A 83 11.16 28.70 5.82
CA GLY A 83 11.59 29.33 4.58
C GLY A 83 11.22 30.83 4.53
N TYR A 84 9.97 31.18 4.79
CA TYR A 84 9.55 32.58 4.87
C TYR A 84 10.18 33.34 6.03
N ALA A 85 10.31 32.71 7.19
CA ALA A 85 11.01 33.29 8.34
C ALA A 85 12.45 33.71 8.00
N LEU A 86 13.20 32.88 7.26
CA LEU A 86 14.56 33.20 6.80
C LEU A 86 14.57 34.38 5.83
N VAL A 87 13.61 34.45 4.91
CA VAL A 87 13.47 35.58 3.99
C VAL A 87 13.12 36.88 4.76
N TYR A 88 12.18 36.83 5.69
CA TYR A 88 11.84 37.97 6.53
C TYR A 88 13.02 38.41 7.38
N TYR A 89 13.68 37.48 8.09
CA TYR A 89 14.82 37.79 8.94
C TYR A 89 15.98 38.48 8.18
N ALA A 90 16.22 38.03 6.94
CA ALA A 90 17.29 38.61 6.10
C ALA A 90 17.13 40.12 5.83
N GLY A 91 15.90 40.62 5.89
CA GLY A 91 15.59 42.04 5.66
C GLY A 91 14.84 42.73 6.79
N MET A 92 14.65 42.06 7.94
CA MET A 92 13.89 42.59 9.06
C MET A 92 14.65 43.71 9.76
N ASN A 93 14.05 44.88 9.78
CA ASN A 93 14.50 46.06 10.51
C ASN A 93 13.28 47.01 10.75
N THR A 94 13.48 48.06 11.53
CA THR A 94 12.40 49.03 11.87
C THR A 94 11.89 49.86 10.69
N ARG A 95 12.50 49.81 9.51
CA ARG A 95 11.98 50.45 8.29
C ARG A 95 11.15 49.50 7.45
N THR A 96 11.40 48.20 7.56
CA THR A 96 10.76 47.18 6.75
C THR A 96 9.62 46.47 7.49
N PHE A 97 9.62 46.52 8.83
CA PHE A 97 8.55 45.99 9.69
C PHE A 97 8.17 46.98 10.79
N ASN A 98 6.89 47.07 11.10
CA ASN A 98 6.35 47.80 12.22
C ASN A 98 6.28 46.90 13.44
N PHE A 99 6.78 47.35 14.59
CA PHE A 99 6.74 46.67 15.87
C PHE A 99 5.83 47.47 16.81
N SER A 100 4.72 46.87 17.24
CA SER A 100 3.71 47.60 18.10
C SER A 100 4.18 47.77 19.52
N ASN A 101 5.11 46.91 20.01
CA ASN A 101 5.67 47.00 21.33
C ASN A 101 7.13 47.50 21.27
N PRO A 102 7.49 48.58 21.99
CA PRO A 102 8.88 49.10 22.04
C PRO A 102 9.93 48.12 22.52
N GLY A 103 9.52 47.03 23.18
CA GLY A 103 10.42 45.97 23.64
C GLY A 103 10.72 44.88 22.62
N LEU A 104 10.08 44.92 21.45
CA LEU A 104 10.31 43.96 20.37
C LEU A 104 11.44 44.48 19.47
N GLU A 105 12.45 43.64 19.24
CA GLU A 105 13.58 43.95 18.36
C GLU A 105 13.64 42.97 17.16
N PRO A 106 14.18 43.44 16.01
CA PRO A 106 14.38 42.55 14.86
C PRO A 106 15.21 41.31 15.25
N SER A 107 14.57 40.14 15.19
CA SER A 107 15.18 38.87 15.55
C SER A 107 14.64 37.72 14.69
N PHE A 108 15.31 36.59 14.66
CA PHE A 108 14.80 35.39 13.99
C PHE A 108 13.50 34.89 14.64
N GLY A 109 13.36 35.04 15.96
CA GLY A 109 12.13 34.72 16.69
C GLY A 109 10.93 35.52 16.19
N GLU A 110 11.11 36.85 16.01
CA GLU A 110 10.08 37.73 15.46
C GLU A 110 9.77 37.41 13.99
N ALA A 111 10.78 37.08 13.18
CA ALA A 111 10.56 36.64 11.80
C ALA A 111 9.77 35.32 11.75
N LEU A 112 10.06 34.37 12.64
CA LEU A 112 9.33 33.11 12.77
C LEU A 112 7.88 33.34 13.23
N TYR A 113 7.68 34.28 14.15
CA TYR A 113 6.35 34.66 14.61
C TYR A 113 5.52 35.30 13.50
N VAL A 114 6.09 36.24 12.73
CA VAL A 114 5.40 36.86 11.58
C VAL A 114 5.01 35.81 10.55
N SER A 115 5.92 34.89 10.21
CA SER A 115 5.64 33.78 9.29
C SER A 115 4.52 32.87 9.86
N GLY A 116 4.60 32.49 11.15
CA GLY A 116 3.58 31.69 11.80
C GLY A 116 2.20 32.32 11.78
N THR A 117 2.11 33.63 12.02
CA THR A 117 0.83 34.37 11.99
C THR A 117 0.30 34.57 10.56
N ALA A 118 1.20 34.70 9.56
CA ALA A 118 0.83 34.81 8.16
C ALA A 118 0.32 33.47 7.60
N ILE A 119 1.09 32.37 7.77
CA ILE A 119 0.71 31.04 7.23
C ILE A 119 -0.55 30.48 7.88
N SER A 120 -0.79 30.79 9.16
CA SER A 120 -2.02 30.42 9.89
C SER A 120 -3.18 31.36 9.65
N THR A 121 -2.96 32.48 8.91
CA THR A 121 -3.95 33.55 8.66
C THR A 121 -4.47 34.24 9.95
N LEU A 122 -3.73 34.15 11.07
CA LEU A 122 -4.14 34.77 12.34
C LEU A 122 -3.97 36.28 12.35
N GLY A 123 -2.79 36.77 11.88
CA GLY A 123 -2.54 38.20 11.71
C GLY A 123 -2.77 39.09 12.94
N PHE A 124 -2.14 38.76 14.09
CA PHE A 124 -2.35 39.52 15.33
C PHE A 124 -2.00 41.01 15.23
N GLY A 125 -1.09 41.38 14.34
CA GLY A 125 -0.78 42.79 14.09
C GLY A 125 0.34 43.36 14.97
N ASP A 126 0.96 42.58 15.83
CA ASP A 126 2.03 43.01 16.75
C ASP A 126 3.33 43.34 16.00
N VAL A 127 3.64 42.54 14.99
CA VAL A 127 4.73 42.75 14.03
C VAL A 127 4.15 42.64 12.63
N THR A 128 4.25 43.68 11.83
CA THR A 128 3.64 43.72 10.50
C THR A 128 4.60 44.22 9.44
N PRO A 129 4.56 43.67 8.21
CA PRO A 129 5.34 44.20 7.09
C PRO A 129 4.96 45.65 6.79
N ALA A 130 5.96 46.58 6.74
CA ALA A 130 5.78 47.97 6.44
C ALA A 130 5.98 48.33 4.97
N THR A 131 6.67 47.47 4.19
CA THR A 131 7.01 47.70 2.78
C THR A 131 6.25 46.76 1.86
N GLY A 132 5.91 47.24 0.64
CA GLY A 132 5.12 46.48 -0.33
C GLY A 132 5.68 45.12 -0.69
N VAL A 133 7.01 44.93 -0.71
CA VAL A 133 7.63 43.62 -0.98
C VAL A 133 7.29 42.62 0.11
N TYR A 134 7.48 42.95 1.38
CA TYR A 134 7.19 42.06 2.50
C TYR A 134 5.69 41.85 2.72
N GLN A 135 4.85 42.86 2.38
CA GLN A 135 3.40 42.73 2.36
C GLN A 135 2.95 41.69 1.31
N ALA A 136 3.51 41.77 0.09
CA ALA A 136 3.22 40.80 -0.96
C ALA A 136 3.69 39.37 -0.58
N LEU A 137 4.85 39.25 0.07
CA LEU A 137 5.34 37.97 0.58
C LEU A 137 4.40 37.40 1.66
N ALA A 138 3.93 38.21 2.61
CA ALA A 138 3.00 37.77 3.65
C ALA A 138 1.65 37.30 3.07
N ILE A 139 1.14 38.01 2.05
CA ILE A 139 -0.05 37.59 1.32
C ILE A 139 0.17 36.26 0.61
N SER A 140 1.32 36.12 -0.09
CA SER A 140 1.65 34.86 -0.79
C SER A 140 1.79 33.68 0.19
N GLU A 141 2.40 33.92 1.36
CA GLU A 141 2.51 32.90 2.42
C GLU A 141 1.15 32.45 2.95
N ALA A 142 0.25 33.41 3.24
CA ALA A 142 -1.11 33.10 3.69
C ALA A 142 -1.88 32.27 2.64
N LEU A 143 -1.77 32.62 1.36
CA LEU A 143 -2.39 31.85 0.27
C LEU A 143 -1.81 30.43 0.15
N ILE A 144 -0.49 30.28 0.30
CA ILE A 144 0.18 28.96 0.29
C ILE A 144 -0.28 28.14 1.49
N GLY A 145 -0.32 28.71 2.69
CA GLY A 145 -0.79 28.04 3.90
C GLY A 145 -2.21 27.51 3.76
N PHE A 146 -3.11 28.35 3.29
CA PHE A 146 -4.50 27.96 3.00
C PHE A 146 -4.56 26.86 1.92
N GLY A 147 -3.75 26.97 0.86
CA GLY A 147 -3.65 25.97 -0.20
C GLY A 147 -3.18 24.63 0.34
N ILE A 148 -2.13 24.59 1.16
CA ILE A 148 -1.63 23.36 1.78
C ILE A 148 -2.70 22.69 2.63
N LEU A 149 -3.43 23.45 3.46
CA LEU A 149 -4.51 22.91 4.30
C LEU A 149 -5.63 22.30 3.45
N THR A 150 -6.05 22.99 2.39
CA THR A 150 -7.11 22.52 1.48
C THR A 150 -6.69 21.21 0.76
N LEU A 151 -5.46 21.19 0.26
CA LEU A 151 -4.91 20.01 -0.42
C LEU A 151 -4.71 18.84 0.55
N ALA A 152 -4.31 19.11 1.80
CA ALA A 152 -4.18 18.10 2.83
C ALA A 152 -5.51 17.41 3.15
N ILE A 153 -6.62 18.19 3.25
CA ILE A 153 -7.97 17.61 3.46
C ILE A 153 -8.34 16.71 2.28
N SER A 154 -8.14 17.16 1.05
CA SER A 154 -8.42 16.36 -0.16
C SER A 154 -7.58 15.07 -0.20
N TYR A 155 -6.30 15.15 0.20
CA TYR A 155 -5.40 13.99 0.30
C TYR A 155 -5.91 12.96 1.31
N VAL A 156 -6.29 13.40 2.50
CA VAL A 156 -6.85 12.54 3.55
C VAL A 156 -8.09 11.79 3.04
N VAL A 157 -9.03 12.51 2.42
CA VAL A 157 -10.25 11.89 1.85
C VAL A 157 -9.89 10.82 0.82
N GLY A 158 -8.93 11.11 -0.07
CA GLY A 158 -8.45 10.14 -1.06
C GLY A 158 -7.82 8.89 -0.44
N VAL A 159 -6.95 9.04 0.55
CA VAL A 159 -6.32 7.92 1.28
C VAL A 159 -7.38 7.02 1.93
N TYR A 160 -8.35 7.61 2.63
CA TYR A 160 -9.42 6.84 3.27
C TYR A 160 -10.35 6.17 2.26
N GLY A 161 -10.55 6.74 1.06
CA GLY A 161 -11.26 6.10 -0.03
C GLY A 161 -10.61 4.78 -0.47
N VAL A 162 -9.29 4.76 -0.64
CA VAL A 162 -8.55 3.53 -0.99
C VAL A 162 -8.55 2.52 0.14
N LEU A 163 -8.42 2.97 1.40
CA LEU A 163 -8.54 2.09 2.57
C LEU A 163 -9.92 1.44 2.69
N GLN A 164 -10.97 2.19 2.40
CA GLN A 164 -12.34 1.65 2.36
C GLN A 164 -12.45 0.59 1.28
N GLN A 165 -11.92 0.83 0.08
CA GLN A 165 -11.91 -0.13 -1.02
C GLN A 165 -11.15 -1.41 -0.64
N LEU A 166 -9.96 -1.30 -0.04
CA LEU A 166 -9.21 -2.46 0.48
C LEU A 166 -10.05 -3.23 1.51
N GLY A 167 -10.68 -2.51 2.45
CA GLY A 167 -11.52 -3.12 3.47
C GLY A 167 -12.73 -3.87 2.92
N VAL A 168 -13.41 -3.30 1.92
CA VAL A 168 -14.57 -3.93 1.25
C VAL A 168 -14.13 -5.16 0.46
N THR A 169 -13.06 -5.04 -0.32
CA THR A 169 -12.50 -6.16 -1.09
C THR A 169 -12.09 -7.31 -0.18
N ALA A 170 -11.33 -7.02 0.87
CA ALA A 170 -10.86 -8.02 1.81
C ALA A 170 -11.99 -8.71 2.59
N ALA A 171 -13.01 -7.95 3.02
CA ALA A 171 -14.19 -8.50 3.67
C ALA A 171 -15.01 -9.38 2.72
N GLY A 172 -15.15 -8.96 1.45
CA GLY A 172 -15.81 -9.76 0.42
C GLY A 172 -15.12 -11.11 0.20
N LEU A 173 -13.78 -11.12 0.11
CA LEU A 173 -12.99 -12.35 -0.01
C LEU A 173 -13.17 -13.25 1.21
N LEU A 174 -13.14 -12.69 2.43
CA LEU A 174 -13.35 -13.44 3.67
C LEU A 174 -14.71 -14.15 3.69
N HIS A 175 -15.80 -13.39 3.41
CA HIS A 175 -17.15 -13.97 3.41
C HIS A 175 -17.35 -15.02 2.32
N GLN A 176 -16.78 -14.80 1.14
CA GLN A 176 -16.80 -15.80 0.06
C GLN A 176 -16.02 -17.07 0.44
N ALA A 177 -14.96 -16.93 1.23
CA ALA A 177 -14.17 -18.05 1.75
C ALA A 177 -14.76 -18.67 3.03
N SER A 178 -16.03 -18.41 3.36
CA SER A 178 -16.68 -18.92 4.58
C SER A 178 -15.88 -18.63 5.85
N ASP A 179 -15.41 -17.39 5.96
CA ASP A 179 -14.61 -16.88 7.07
C ASP A 179 -13.28 -17.65 7.29
N SER A 180 -12.63 -18.08 6.20
CA SER A 180 -11.34 -18.75 6.22
C SER A 180 -10.26 -17.97 5.44
N ALA A 181 -9.00 -18.39 5.57
CA ALA A 181 -7.89 -17.91 4.75
C ALA A 181 -7.55 -18.87 3.59
N GLU A 182 -8.49 -19.75 3.23
CA GLU A 182 -8.33 -20.73 2.16
C GLU A 182 -8.91 -20.21 0.84
N PRO A 183 -8.06 -19.85 -0.15
CA PRO A 183 -8.53 -19.26 -1.41
C PRO A 183 -9.46 -20.18 -2.21
N LEU A 184 -9.23 -21.49 -2.14
CA LEU A 184 -9.99 -22.46 -2.95
C LEU A 184 -11.45 -22.54 -2.51
N SER A 185 -11.74 -22.27 -1.23
CA SER A 185 -13.11 -22.29 -0.71
C SER A 185 -14.02 -21.23 -1.36
N ILE A 186 -13.44 -20.14 -1.92
CA ILE A 186 -14.19 -19.13 -2.71
C ILE A 186 -14.81 -19.76 -3.96
N LEU A 187 -14.19 -20.80 -4.52
CA LEU A 187 -14.62 -21.40 -5.77
C LEU A 187 -15.77 -22.38 -5.60
N ALA A 188 -15.89 -23.01 -4.41
CA ALA A 188 -16.89 -24.06 -4.19
C ALA A 188 -18.34 -23.66 -4.55
N PRO A 189 -18.86 -22.48 -4.18
CA PRO A 189 -20.23 -22.07 -4.55
C PRO A 189 -20.45 -21.86 -6.06
N HIS A 190 -19.36 -21.75 -6.82
CA HIS A 190 -19.40 -21.51 -8.26
C HIS A 190 -19.42 -22.78 -9.10
N PHE A 191 -19.35 -23.93 -8.46
CA PHE A 191 -19.39 -25.24 -9.13
C PHE A 191 -20.48 -26.14 -8.54
N PRO A 192 -21.74 -25.69 -8.44
CA PRO A 192 -22.81 -26.57 -8.03
C PRO A 192 -22.91 -27.72 -9.03
N ASP A 193 -22.92 -28.97 -8.51
CA ASP A 193 -22.95 -30.18 -9.34
C ASP A 193 -21.74 -30.35 -10.29
N GLY A 194 -20.65 -29.65 -10.07
CA GLY A 194 -19.44 -29.70 -10.90
C GLY A 194 -19.44 -28.74 -12.09
N GLU A 195 -20.54 -28.05 -12.35
CA GLU A 195 -20.69 -27.15 -13.49
C GLU A 195 -20.39 -25.69 -13.12
N PRO A 196 -19.61 -24.95 -13.93
CA PRO A 196 -19.26 -23.57 -13.63
C PRO A 196 -20.48 -22.64 -13.73
N ARG A 197 -20.79 -21.93 -12.62
CA ARG A 197 -21.86 -20.91 -12.58
C ARG A 197 -21.35 -19.61 -11.98
N GLY A 198 -21.45 -18.52 -12.72
CA GLY A 198 -21.07 -17.19 -12.26
C GLY A 198 -19.56 -16.95 -12.13
N ILE A 199 -18.70 -17.85 -12.59
CA ILE A 199 -17.23 -17.70 -12.54
C ILE A 199 -16.77 -16.46 -13.29
N GLU A 200 -17.35 -16.17 -14.46
CA GLU A 200 -16.96 -14.98 -15.24
C GLU A 200 -17.22 -13.69 -14.44
N SER A 201 -18.42 -13.55 -13.86
CA SER A 201 -18.74 -12.37 -13.04
C SER A 201 -17.84 -12.25 -11.81
N GLN A 202 -17.46 -13.37 -11.20
CA GLN A 202 -16.53 -13.40 -10.09
C GLN A 202 -15.12 -12.94 -10.49
N VAL A 203 -14.61 -13.44 -11.61
CA VAL A 203 -13.29 -13.04 -12.14
C VAL A 203 -13.28 -11.56 -12.51
N VAL A 204 -14.35 -11.04 -13.15
CA VAL A 204 -14.51 -9.61 -13.46
C VAL A 204 -14.51 -8.77 -12.19
N ALA A 205 -15.24 -9.19 -11.15
CA ALA A 205 -15.30 -8.48 -9.88
C ALA A 205 -13.93 -8.42 -9.20
N HIS A 206 -13.19 -9.53 -9.16
CA HIS A 206 -11.84 -9.59 -8.62
C HIS A 206 -10.87 -8.71 -9.42
N HIS A 207 -10.92 -8.78 -10.77
CA HIS A 207 -10.08 -7.93 -11.62
C HIS A 207 -10.37 -6.44 -11.39
N SER A 208 -11.63 -6.03 -11.36
CA SER A 208 -12.03 -4.63 -11.13
C SER A 208 -11.56 -4.14 -9.74
N SER A 209 -11.72 -4.98 -8.72
CA SER A 209 -11.25 -4.67 -7.36
C SER A 209 -9.73 -4.54 -7.30
N LEU A 210 -9.01 -5.44 -7.97
CA LEU A 210 -7.54 -5.41 -8.04
C LEU A 210 -7.03 -4.15 -8.74
N VAL A 211 -7.60 -3.80 -9.90
CA VAL A 211 -7.22 -2.59 -10.64
C VAL A 211 -7.46 -1.34 -9.78
N GLY A 212 -8.61 -1.24 -9.14
CA GLY A 212 -8.90 -0.11 -8.25
C GLY A 212 -7.94 -0.02 -7.05
N LEU A 213 -7.56 -1.15 -6.46
CA LEU A 213 -6.56 -1.19 -5.38
C LEU A 213 -5.16 -0.81 -5.89
N TYR A 214 -4.76 -1.33 -7.05
CA TYR A 214 -3.47 -1.02 -7.67
C TYR A 214 -3.34 0.47 -7.97
N GLU A 215 -4.31 1.08 -8.64
CA GLU A 215 -4.33 2.51 -8.94
C GLU A 215 -4.39 3.35 -7.65
N GLY A 216 -5.13 2.90 -6.64
CA GLY A 216 -5.18 3.55 -5.34
C GLY A 216 -3.83 3.53 -4.61
N LEU A 217 -3.14 2.40 -4.59
CA LEU A 217 -1.81 2.26 -3.98
C LEU A 217 -0.74 3.05 -4.74
N ARG A 218 -0.86 3.13 -6.06
CA ARG A 218 0.01 3.94 -6.91
C ARG A 218 -0.14 5.43 -6.59
N ARG A 219 -1.37 5.91 -6.48
CA ARG A 219 -1.69 7.30 -6.19
C ARG A 219 -1.42 7.69 -4.73
N TYR A 220 -1.70 6.80 -3.78
CA TYR A 220 -1.55 7.02 -2.35
C TYR A 220 -0.64 5.98 -1.70
N PRO A 221 0.69 6.09 -1.88
CA PRO A 221 1.66 5.12 -1.39
C PRO A 221 1.61 4.88 0.13
N ILE A 222 1.14 5.86 0.90
CA ILE A 222 0.95 5.74 2.35
C ILE A 222 0.01 4.57 2.72
N VAL A 223 -0.93 4.21 1.84
CA VAL A 223 -1.89 3.12 2.07
C VAL A 223 -1.20 1.78 2.30
N TYR A 224 -0.05 1.55 1.67
CA TYR A 224 0.76 0.35 1.92
C TYR A 224 1.07 0.14 3.40
N TYR A 225 1.37 1.19 4.15
CA TYR A 225 1.78 1.13 5.55
C TYR A 225 0.62 0.98 6.55
N TYR A 226 -0.61 0.94 6.08
CA TYR A 226 -1.76 0.75 6.97
C TYR A 226 -1.82 -0.68 7.49
N HIS A 227 -1.59 -0.82 8.79
CA HIS A 227 -1.69 -2.09 9.51
C HIS A 227 -3.07 -2.19 10.16
N SER A 228 -3.86 -3.19 9.75
CA SER A 228 -5.15 -3.50 10.37
C SER A 228 -4.98 -4.50 11.52
N ARG A 229 -5.64 -4.27 12.64
CA ARG A 229 -5.72 -5.24 13.74
C ARG A 229 -6.54 -6.48 13.36
N ARG A 230 -7.45 -6.34 12.39
CA ARG A 230 -8.17 -7.45 11.77
C ARG A 230 -7.36 -7.94 10.59
N THR A 231 -6.70 -9.07 10.75
CA THR A 231 -5.68 -9.58 9.81
C THR A 231 -6.20 -9.78 8.40
N TYR A 232 -7.48 -10.19 8.24
CA TYR A 232 -8.12 -10.31 6.93
C TYR A 232 -8.21 -8.98 6.15
N ARG A 233 -8.20 -7.82 6.84
CA ARG A 233 -8.19 -6.49 6.19
C ARG A 233 -6.80 -6.04 5.79
N SER A 234 -5.89 -6.97 5.60
CA SER A 234 -4.51 -6.67 5.22
C SER A 234 -4.30 -6.83 3.72
N LEU A 235 -3.35 -6.07 3.21
CA LEU A 235 -2.91 -6.17 1.82
C LEU A 235 -2.38 -7.58 1.49
N PRO A 236 -1.49 -8.19 2.32
CA PRO A 236 -1.01 -9.55 2.07
C PRO A 236 -2.14 -10.58 1.94
N TYR A 237 -3.12 -10.55 2.84
CA TYR A 237 -4.28 -11.45 2.78
C TYR A 237 -5.04 -11.30 1.46
N THR A 238 -5.33 -10.05 1.06
CA THR A 238 -6.10 -9.76 -0.15
C THR A 238 -5.42 -10.31 -1.40
N PHE A 239 -4.10 -10.08 -1.54
CA PHE A 239 -3.34 -10.58 -2.69
C PHE A 239 -3.21 -12.10 -2.69
N ARG A 240 -2.99 -12.72 -1.52
CA ARG A 240 -2.96 -14.18 -1.39
C ARG A 240 -4.27 -14.81 -1.85
N MET A 241 -5.41 -14.29 -1.38
CA MET A 241 -6.73 -14.83 -1.73
C MET A 241 -7.01 -14.70 -3.22
N MET A 242 -6.77 -13.51 -3.81
CA MET A 242 -6.97 -13.31 -5.25
C MET A 242 -6.02 -14.16 -6.09
N GLY A 243 -4.74 -14.24 -5.71
CA GLY A 243 -3.74 -15.05 -6.39
C GLY A 243 -4.06 -16.55 -6.34
N GLY A 244 -4.50 -17.04 -5.19
CA GLY A 244 -4.93 -18.43 -5.04
C GLY A 244 -6.11 -18.82 -5.92
N VAL A 245 -7.16 -17.97 -5.95
CA VAL A 245 -8.33 -18.15 -6.83
C VAL A 245 -7.91 -18.14 -8.31
N ALA A 246 -7.13 -17.14 -8.72
CA ALA A 246 -6.68 -17.02 -10.12
C ALA A 246 -5.79 -18.21 -10.55
N GLY A 247 -4.87 -18.62 -9.67
CA GLY A 247 -4.00 -19.77 -9.89
C GLY A 247 -4.76 -21.09 -10.03
N ALA A 248 -5.73 -21.34 -9.15
CA ALA A 248 -6.55 -22.54 -9.19
C ALA A 248 -7.40 -22.63 -10.48
N LEU A 249 -8.03 -21.53 -10.87
CA LEU A 249 -8.78 -21.47 -12.13
C LEU A 249 -7.89 -21.71 -13.36
N ARG A 250 -6.68 -21.18 -13.36
CA ARG A 250 -5.76 -21.26 -14.50
C ARG A 250 -5.05 -22.59 -14.62
N TRP A 251 -4.59 -23.16 -13.51
CA TRP A 251 -3.71 -24.34 -13.52
C TRP A 251 -4.25 -25.54 -12.73
N GLY A 252 -5.27 -25.35 -11.90
CA GLY A 252 -5.93 -26.43 -11.19
C GLY A 252 -6.95 -27.19 -12.04
N LEU A 253 -7.31 -26.69 -13.24
CA LEU A 253 -8.28 -27.30 -14.14
C LEU A 253 -7.63 -27.76 -15.44
N PRO A 254 -8.15 -28.81 -16.11
CA PRO A 254 -7.70 -29.22 -17.44
C PRO A 254 -7.77 -28.09 -18.47
N LYS A 255 -6.91 -28.11 -19.48
CA LYS A 255 -6.82 -27.05 -20.51
C LYS A 255 -8.14 -26.77 -21.24
N GLY A 256 -8.96 -27.79 -21.44
CA GLY A 256 -10.27 -27.69 -22.12
C GLY A 256 -11.44 -27.25 -21.25
N HIS A 257 -11.26 -27.11 -19.93
CA HIS A 257 -12.36 -26.82 -19.02
C HIS A 257 -12.93 -25.39 -19.21
N PRO A 258 -14.28 -25.20 -19.31
CA PRO A 258 -14.91 -23.91 -19.60
C PRO A 258 -14.51 -22.79 -18.61
N ALA A 259 -14.45 -23.09 -17.32
CA ALA A 259 -14.06 -22.10 -16.29
C ALA A 259 -12.64 -21.54 -16.49
N ARG A 260 -11.70 -22.33 -17.04
CA ARG A 260 -10.34 -21.90 -17.38
C ARG A 260 -10.32 -20.95 -18.58
N GLN A 261 -11.32 -21.03 -19.46
CA GLN A 261 -11.42 -20.22 -20.66
C GLN A 261 -12.14 -18.88 -20.44
N THR A 262 -12.45 -18.53 -19.18
CA THR A 262 -13.05 -17.25 -18.83
C THR A 262 -12.20 -16.08 -19.37
N PRO A 263 -12.78 -15.17 -20.20
CA PRO A 263 -12.01 -14.16 -20.94
C PRO A 263 -11.20 -13.21 -20.07
N TRP A 264 -11.68 -12.93 -18.86
CA TRP A 264 -11.05 -12.00 -17.91
C TRP A 264 -9.97 -12.63 -17.00
N LEU A 265 -9.81 -13.95 -17.04
CA LEU A 265 -8.79 -14.63 -16.22
C LEU A 265 -7.36 -14.23 -16.59
N PRO A 266 -6.97 -14.14 -17.88
CA PRO A 266 -5.66 -13.61 -18.25
C PRO A 266 -5.44 -12.18 -17.78
N ALA A 267 -6.47 -11.32 -17.83
CA ALA A 267 -6.37 -9.95 -17.35
C ALA A 267 -6.18 -9.88 -15.84
N LEU A 268 -6.87 -10.71 -15.06
CA LEU A 268 -6.67 -10.83 -13.61
C LEU A 268 -5.25 -11.28 -13.26
N LEU A 269 -4.72 -12.29 -13.95
CA LEU A 269 -3.35 -12.77 -13.75
C LEU A 269 -2.30 -11.69 -14.08
N THR A 270 -2.46 -11.00 -15.21
CA THR A 270 -1.59 -9.88 -15.59
C THR A 270 -1.67 -8.73 -14.57
N GLY A 271 -2.89 -8.40 -14.11
CA GLY A 271 -3.08 -7.38 -13.08
C GLY A 271 -2.41 -7.74 -11.75
N LEU A 272 -2.47 -9.00 -11.33
CA LEU A 272 -1.77 -9.50 -10.13
C LEU A 272 -0.25 -9.38 -10.30
N ASP A 273 0.27 -9.76 -11.47
CA ASP A 273 1.70 -9.66 -11.77
C ASP A 273 2.18 -8.20 -11.76
N MET A 274 1.45 -7.30 -12.40
CA MET A 274 1.76 -5.85 -12.40
C MET A 274 1.71 -5.26 -11.00
N ALA A 275 0.66 -5.56 -10.23
CA ALA A 275 0.48 -5.01 -8.90
C ALA A 275 1.53 -5.51 -7.91
N THR A 276 1.84 -6.82 -7.94
CA THR A 276 2.89 -7.40 -7.08
C THR A 276 4.28 -6.90 -7.45
N SER A 277 4.59 -6.74 -8.75
CA SER A 277 5.86 -6.15 -9.22
C SER A 277 6.02 -4.70 -8.74
N PHE A 278 4.98 -3.89 -8.91
CA PHE A 278 4.99 -2.50 -8.47
C PHE A 278 5.21 -2.38 -6.95
N LEU A 279 4.53 -3.22 -6.17
CA LEU A 279 4.66 -3.21 -4.72
C LEU A 279 6.02 -3.69 -4.26
N ASP A 280 6.57 -4.71 -4.92
CA ASP A 280 7.92 -5.24 -4.68
C ASP A 280 8.98 -4.17 -4.94
N GLU A 281 9.00 -3.59 -6.12
CA GLU A 281 9.98 -2.56 -6.50
C GLU A 281 9.93 -1.31 -5.60
N ARG A 282 8.76 -0.95 -5.11
CA ARG A 282 8.56 0.31 -4.41
C ARG A 282 8.68 0.23 -2.89
N PHE A 283 8.23 -0.86 -2.29
CA PHE A 283 8.06 -0.94 -0.83
C PHE A 283 8.85 -2.08 -0.20
N VAL A 284 9.01 -3.19 -0.92
CA VAL A 284 9.65 -4.38 -0.39
C VAL A 284 11.17 -4.19 -0.42
N SER A 285 11.80 -4.28 0.75
CA SER A 285 13.25 -4.07 0.89
C SER A 285 14.08 -5.31 0.57
N GLU A 286 13.44 -6.47 0.49
CA GLU A 286 14.06 -7.76 0.22
C GLU A 286 13.74 -8.16 -1.23
N ASN A 287 14.75 -8.49 -2.03
CA ASN A 287 14.49 -9.05 -3.35
C ASN A 287 13.74 -10.37 -3.19
N LEU A 288 12.59 -10.48 -3.86
CA LEU A 288 11.86 -11.75 -3.89
C LEU A 288 12.77 -12.82 -4.50
N GLU A 289 12.89 -13.95 -3.83
CA GLU A 289 13.65 -15.08 -4.33
C GLU A 289 13.08 -15.55 -5.67
N LYS A 290 13.96 -15.97 -6.55
CA LYS A 290 13.53 -16.59 -7.82
C LYS A 290 12.86 -17.91 -7.54
N ALA A 291 11.84 -18.24 -8.33
CA ALA A 291 11.18 -19.54 -8.24
C ALA A 291 12.22 -20.67 -8.39
N PRO A 292 12.09 -21.74 -7.61
CA PRO A 292 12.93 -22.92 -7.78
C PRO A 292 12.72 -23.52 -9.17
N ALA A 293 13.70 -24.29 -9.64
CA ALA A 293 13.52 -25.08 -10.84
C ALA A 293 12.42 -26.13 -10.62
N PRO A 294 11.56 -26.40 -11.61
CA PRO A 294 10.58 -27.46 -11.49
C PRO A 294 11.29 -28.82 -11.30
N VAL A 295 10.66 -29.71 -10.55
CA VAL A 295 11.20 -31.08 -10.39
C VAL A 295 11.29 -31.77 -11.74
N PRO A 296 12.23 -32.74 -11.94
CA PRO A 296 12.31 -33.50 -13.17
C PRO A 296 10.99 -34.22 -13.52
N PHE A 297 10.71 -34.38 -14.81
CA PHE A 297 9.44 -34.97 -15.25
C PHE A 297 9.24 -36.41 -14.71
N GLU A 298 10.29 -37.21 -14.62
CA GLU A 298 10.17 -38.57 -14.08
C GLU A 298 9.79 -38.60 -12.61
N THR A 299 10.33 -37.66 -11.81
CA THR A 299 9.96 -37.48 -10.39
C THR A 299 8.51 -37.06 -10.28
N PHE A 300 8.08 -36.06 -11.09
CA PHE A 300 6.71 -35.62 -11.15
C PHE A 300 5.75 -36.75 -11.53
N ARG A 301 6.09 -37.49 -12.61
CA ARG A 301 5.30 -38.59 -13.13
C ARG A 301 5.13 -39.70 -12.11
N SER A 302 6.22 -40.09 -11.43
CA SER A 302 6.17 -41.14 -10.41
C SER A 302 5.20 -40.77 -9.28
N ALA A 303 5.26 -39.53 -8.77
CA ALA A 303 4.37 -39.05 -7.73
C ALA A 303 2.92 -38.91 -8.21
N TYR A 304 2.72 -38.48 -9.47
CA TYR A 304 1.40 -38.31 -10.08
C TYR A 304 0.67 -39.63 -10.32
N ASP A 305 1.37 -40.64 -10.87
CA ASP A 305 0.80 -41.94 -11.22
C ASP A 305 0.58 -42.84 -9.97
N GLN A 306 1.37 -42.67 -8.90
CA GLN A 306 1.31 -43.51 -7.70
C GLN A 306 0.47 -42.91 -6.57
N ASP A 307 -0.05 -41.69 -6.75
CA ASP A 307 -0.75 -40.89 -5.71
C ASP A 307 0.04 -40.84 -4.36
N GLU A 308 1.38 -40.81 -4.47
CA GLU A 308 2.27 -40.67 -3.32
C GLU A 308 2.41 -39.20 -2.94
N GLU A 309 2.52 -38.94 -1.64
CA GLU A 309 2.79 -37.61 -1.13
C GLU A 309 4.23 -37.21 -1.48
N PRO A 310 4.44 -36.17 -2.33
CA PRO A 310 5.77 -35.80 -2.78
C PRO A 310 6.60 -35.20 -1.64
N GLU A 311 7.91 -35.37 -1.67
CA GLU A 311 8.83 -34.68 -0.73
C GLU A 311 8.96 -33.18 -1.04
N ASP A 312 8.75 -32.75 -2.29
CA ASP A 312 8.83 -31.35 -2.70
C ASP A 312 7.57 -30.58 -2.29
N PRO A 313 7.70 -29.52 -1.45
CA PRO A 313 6.55 -28.79 -0.93
C PRO A 313 5.70 -28.07 -2.01
N TRP A 314 6.33 -27.69 -3.14
CA TRP A 314 5.61 -27.03 -4.24
C TRP A 314 4.81 -28.05 -5.05
N LEU A 315 5.36 -29.24 -5.22
CA LEU A 315 4.66 -30.32 -5.88
C LEU A 315 3.47 -30.79 -5.05
N THR A 316 3.63 -30.94 -3.72
CA THR A 316 2.52 -31.25 -2.80
C THR A 316 1.39 -30.21 -2.93
N ARG A 317 1.71 -28.92 -2.86
CA ARG A 317 0.71 -27.85 -3.00
C ARG A 317 0.02 -27.84 -4.36
N PHE A 318 0.76 -28.18 -5.42
CA PHE A 318 0.18 -28.27 -6.76
C PHE A 318 -0.83 -29.41 -6.85
N PHE A 319 -0.48 -30.58 -6.33
CA PHE A 319 -1.39 -31.74 -6.31
C PHE A 319 -2.59 -31.53 -5.40
N GLU A 320 -2.42 -30.94 -4.23
CA GLU A 320 -3.53 -30.56 -3.35
C GLU A 320 -4.52 -29.63 -4.06
N MET A 321 -4.00 -28.59 -4.75
CA MET A 321 -4.81 -27.68 -5.54
C MET A 321 -5.54 -28.41 -6.68
N GLN A 322 -4.86 -29.26 -7.45
CA GLN A 322 -5.46 -30.02 -8.53
C GLN A 322 -6.52 -30.99 -8.01
N ARG A 323 -6.22 -31.74 -6.96
CA ARG A 323 -7.16 -32.68 -6.33
C ARG A 323 -8.42 -31.98 -5.88
N TYR A 324 -8.28 -30.85 -5.15
CA TYR A 324 -9.41 -30.05 -4.75
C TYR A 324 -10.27 -29.58 -5.95
N MET A 325 -9.63 -29.09 -7.00
CA MET A 325 -10.33 -28.61 -8.19
C MET A 325 -11.02 -29.75 -8.95
N TYR A 326 -10.38 -30.91 -9.06
CA TYR A 326 -10.96 -32.08 -9.75
C TYR A 326 -12.16 -32.64 -8.99
N ASP A 327 -12.08 -32.71 -7.67
CA ASP A 327 -13.22 -33.10 -6.82
C ASP A 327 -14.37 -32.11 -6.99
N LEU A 328 -14.05 -30.82 -7.00
CA LEU A 328 -15.03 -29.76 -7.11
C LEU A 328 -15.81 -29.80 -8.45
N VAL A 329 -15.11 -30.06 -9.56
CA VAL A 329 -15.72 -30.13 -10.91
C VAL A 329 -16.05 -31.55 -11.35
N ARG A 330 -15.90 -32.55 -10.47
CA ARG A 330 -16.23 -33.97 -10.69
C ARG A 330 -15.53 -34.56 -11.91
N ILE A 331 -14.22 -34.31 -12.03
CA ILE A 331 -13.43 -34.92 -13.11
C ILE A 331 -13.19 -36.40 -12.75
N GLU A 332 -13.73 -37.30 -13.59
CA GLU A 332 -13.55 -38.73 -13.42
C GLU A 332 -12.19 -39.21 -14.00
N GLU A 333 -11.74 -38.59 -15.10
CA GLU A 333 -10.46 -38.91 -15.75
C GLU A 333 -9.51 -37.71 -15.66
N PRO A 334 -8.50 -37.74 -14.80
CA PRO A 334 -7.51 -36.68 -14.74
C PRO A 334 -6.69 -36.61 -16.03
N PRO A 335 -6.13 -35.45 -16.40
CA PRO A 335 -5.28 -35.30 -17.57
C PRO A 335 -4.03 -36.18 -17.46
N SER A 336 -3.36 -36.39 -18.58
CA SER A 336 -2.10 -37.13 -18.59
C SER A 336 -1.04 -36.47 -17.71
N ALA A 337 -0.11 -37.25 -17.16
CA ALA A 337 1.02 -36.73 -16.39
C ALA A 337 1.80 -35.66 -17.16
N GLY A 338 1.89 -35.76 -18.50
CA GLY A 338 2.55 -34.76 -19.34
C GLY A 338 1.81 -33.40 -19.32
N GLU A 339 0.49 -33.41 -19.45
CA GLU A 339 -0.32 -32.19 -19.40
C GLU A 339 -0.29 -31.55 -18.00
N ALA A 340 -0.39 -32.36 -16.95
CA ALA A 340 -0.32 -31.89 -15.57
C ALA A 340 1.07 -31.30 -15.27
N TYR A 341 2.14 -31.89 -15.80
CA TYR A 341 3.50 -31.37 -15.65
C TYR A 341 3.71 -30.02 -16.36
N ASP A 342 3.14 -29.85 -17.55
CA ASP A 342 3.16 -28.54 -18.23
C ASP A 342 2.45 -27.47 -17.41
N GLN A 343 1.32 -27.82 -16.80
CA GLN A 343 0.59 -26.90 -15.89
C GLN A 343 1.41 -26.58 -14.64
N TYR A 344 2.09 -27.57 -14.05
CA TYR A 344 2.97 -27.37 -12.90
C TYR A 344 4.11 -26.40 -13.22
N LYS A 345 4.78 -26.56 -14.37
CA LYS A 345 5.86 -25.67 -14.81
C LYS A 345 5.41 -24.23 -14.99
N GLU A 346 4.19 -24.02 -15.52
CA GLU A 346 3.62 -22.68 -15.67
C GLU A 346 3.16 -22.10 -14.33
N TRP A 347 2.60 -22.92 -13.44
CA TRP A 347 2.07 -22.53 -12.14
C TRP A 347 3.17 -22.17 -11.13
N LEU A 348 4.25 -22.90 -11.09
CA LEU A 348 5.29 -22.79 -10.08
C LEU A 348 5.87 -21.37 -9.94
N PRO A 349 6.29 -20.68 -11.02
CA PRO A 349 6.77 -19.31 -10.91
C PRO A 349 5.72 -18.33 -10.37
N PHE A 350 4.47 -18.48 -10.79
CA PHE A 350 3.37 -17.65 -10.33
C PHE A 350 3.07 -17.89 -8.83
N ALA A 351 2.94 -19.15 -8.43
CA ALA A 351 2.64 -19.52 -7.04
C ALA A 351 3.76 -19.11 -6.09
N HIS A 352 5.02 -19.37 -6.49
CA HIS A 352 6.19 -18.97 -5.72
C HIS A 352 6.22 -17.46 -5.50
N ARG A 353 6.03 -16.68 -6.56
CA ARG A 353 6.01 -15.21 -6.47
C ARG A 353 4.90 -14.69 -5.56
N ASN A 354 3.69 -15.23 -5.67
CA ASN A 354 2.57 -14.85 -4.80
C ASN A 354 2.85 -15.20 -3.33
N GLN A 355 3.42 -16.38 -3.07
CA GLN A 355 3.78 -16.79 -1.71
C GLN A 355 4.91 -15.92 -1.16
N ALA A 356 5.96 -15.67 -1.93
CA ALA A 356 7.08 -14.82 -1.54
C ALA A 356 6.59 -13.40 -1.23
N PHE A 357 5.76 -12.81 -2.10
CA PHE A 357 5.16 -11.50 -1.87
C PHE A 357 4.30 -11.49 -0.59
N PHE A 358 3.45 -12.51 -0.39
CA PHE A 358 2.65 -12.65 0.81
C PHE A 358 3.50 -12.67 2.09
N GLU A 359 4.54 -13.49 2.12
CA GLU A 359 5.41 -13.64 3.29
C GLU A 359 6.22 -12.38 3.59
N VAL A 360 6.82 -11.79 2.55
CA VAL A 360 7.64 -10.59 2.71
C VAL A 360 6.79 -9.38 3.08
N SER A 361 5.66 -9.16 2.41
CA SER A 361 4.76 -8.06 2.72
C SER A 361 4.11 -8.20 4.11
N ALA A 362 3.74 -9.43 4.51
CA ALA A 362 3.25 -9.69 5.85
C ALA A 362 4.31 -9.36 6.92
N ARG A 363 5.54 -9.81 6.71
CA ARG A 363 6.68 -9.56 7.59
C ARG A 363 7.02 -8.07 7.64
N ASP A 364 7.04 -7.40 6.50
CA ASP A 364 7.32 -5.96 6.41
C ASP A 364 6.27 -5.13 7.16
N LEU A 365 5.00 -5.45 6.97
CA LEU A 365 3.88 -4.79 7.65
C LEU A 365 3.67 -5.24 9.09
N GLY A 366 4.49 -6.17 9.60
CA GLY A 366 4.49 -6.60 11.00
C GLY A 366 3.39 -7.59 11.37
N TYR A 367 2.82 -8.32 10.39
CA TYR A 367 1.93 -9.45 10.63
C TYR A 367 2.73 -10.72 10.92
N GLU A 368 2.17 -11.59 11.76
CA GLU A 368 2.65 -12.96 11.90
C GLU A 368 1.91 -13.85 10.90
N LEU A 369 2.64 -14.69 10.16
CA LEU A 369 2.04 -15.53 9.12
C LEU A 369 0.92 -16.44 9.63
N LYS A 370 1.07 -16.96 10.86
CA LYS A 370 0.02 -17.77 11.51
C LYS A 370 -1.30 -17.01 11.72
N ASP A 371 -1.24 -15.67 11.86
CA ASP A 371 -2.43 -14.85 12.05
C ASP A 371 -3.16 -14.53 10.75
N LEU A 372 -2.47 -14.73 9.62
CA LEU A 372 -3.02 -14.59 8.26
C LEU A 372 -3.48 -15.93 7.67
N ASN A 373 -3.13 -17.06 8.35
CA ASN A 373 -3.50 -18.42 7.98
C ASN A 373 -4.46 -18.96 9.06
N TYR A 374 -5.74 -18.64 8.97
CA TYR A 374 -6.75 -19.11 9.91
C TYR A 374 -7.78 -19.99 9.20
N SER A 375 -8.33 -20.95 9.95
CA SER A 375 -9.36 -21.89 9.51
C SER A 375 -10.76 -21.43 9.95
N PRO A 376 -11.83 -21.95 9.32
CA PRO A 376 -13.20 -21.71 9.79
C PRO A 376 -13.34 -22.06 11.28
N GLY A 377 -13.88 -21.13 12.06
CA GLY A 377 -14.02 -21.29 13.50
C GLY A 377 -12.93 -20.65 14.37
N ASP A 378 -11.82 -20.22 13.78
CA ASP A 378 -10.84 -19.40 14.50
C ASP A 378 -11.45 -18.04 14.86
N ARG A 379 -11.22 -17.58 16.09
CA ARG A 379 -11.73 -16.27 16.53
C ARG A 379 -10.93 -15.16 15.84
N LEU A 380 -11.58 -14.41 14.95
CA LEU A 380 -11.03 -13.28 14.22
C LEU A 380 -10.91 -11.98 15.05
N PHE A 381 -11.22 -12.02 16.35
CA PHE A 381 -11.36 -10.84 17.23
C PHE A 381 -10.43 -10.88 18.43
#